data_a751dac6ba583ad08fcf2f86b18dd9f3
#
_entry.id   a751dac6ba583ad08fcf2f86b18dd9f3
#
_cell.length_a   1.000
_cell.length_b   1.000
_cell.length_c   1.000
_cell.angle_alpha   90.00
_cell.angle_beta   90.00
_cell.angle_gamma   90.00
#
_symmetry.space_group_name_H-M   'P 1'
#
loop_
_entity.id
_entity.type
_entity.pdbx_description
1 polymer ?
#
loop_
_entity_poly.entity_id
_entity_poly.type
_entity_poly.pdbx_seq_one_letter_code
_entity_poly.pdbx_strand_id
1 'polypeptide(L)'
;WQDKMMNLLSNTNKKRAELISQNINRFSDKEIIEIYHNYDEIIKLGYEENNLVNASSLYDKKDELNLIERLEKFKKNHLLFVENFNVAFTNNTSERGLRQCKRKLAVSFLFKNINRMKDYANIISYLETCYRNGISKYDACKKLVNNEPYTVKNILSDKKKVEII
;
A
#
# COMPACT_ATOMS: atom_id res chain seq x y z
N TRP A 1 -15.21 -4.08 -17.77
CA TRP A 1 -14.34 -2.97 -17.39
C TRP A 1 -13.29 -3.37 -16.34
N GLN A 2 -13.67 -4.21 -15.37
CA GLN A 2 -12.78 -4.63 -14.26
C GLN A 2 -11.50 -5.29 -14.78
N ASP A 3 -11.60 -6.25 -15.67
CA ASP A 3 -10.43 -6.93 -16.25
C ASP A 3 -9.55 -5.96 -17.05
N LYS A 4 -10.14 -5.00 -17.75
CA LYS A 4 -9.39 -3.96 -18.46
C LYS A 4 -8.59 -3.10 -17.48
N MET A 5 -9.19 -2.69 -16.34
CA MET A 5 -8.51 -1.91 -15.32
C MET A 5 -7.36 -2.71 -14.67
N MET A 6 -7.60 -3.96 -14.30
CA MET A 6 -6.56 -4.84 -13.76
C MET A 6 -5.40 -5.04 -14.73
N ASN A 7 -5.71 -5.24 -16.01
CA ASN A 7 -4.71 -5.41 -17.07
C ASN A 7 -3.91 -4.12 -17.29
N LEU A 8 -4.57 -2.96 -17.35
CA LEU A 8 -3.89 -1.66 -17.47
C LEU A 8 -2.88 -1.48 -16.35
N LEU A 9 -3.31 -1.60 -15.10
CA LEU A 9 -2.45 -1.38 -13.93
C LEU A 9 -1.32 -2.41 -13.84
N SER A 10 -1.61 -3.69 -14.09
CA SER A 10 -0.62 -4.76 -14.06
C SER A 10 0.44 -4.61 -15.14
N ASN A 11 0.03 -4.32 -16.39
CA ASN A 11 0.96 -4.14 -17.50
C ASN A 11 1.80 -2.87 -17.34
N THR A 12 1.21 -1.79 -16.84
CA THR A 12 1.95 -0.57 -16.50
C THR A 12 3.01 -0.85 -15.44
N ASN A 13 2.69 -1.63 -14.40
CA ASN A 13 3.68 -1.98 -13.37
C ASN A 13 4.77 -2.93 -13.90
N LYS A 14 4.47 -3.87 -14.80
CA LYS A 14 5.48 -4.70 -15.47
C LYS A 14 6.44 -3.84 -16.28
N LYS A 15 5.91 -2.94 -17.12
CA LYS A 15 6.71 -2.01 -17.92
C LYS A 15 7.59 -1.12 -17.04
N ARG A 16 7.06 -0.63 -15.91
CA ARG A 16 7.85 0.09 -14.92
C ARG A 16 9.03 -0.73 -14.41
N ALA A 17 8.83 -2.01 -14.07
CA ALA A 17 9.90 -2.89 -13.61
C ALA A 17 10.98 -3.10 -14.68
N GLU A 18 10.59 -3.22 -15.94
CA GLU A 18 11.51 -3.30 -17.08
C GLU A 18 12.34 -2.01 -17.23
N LEU A 19 11.71 -0.83 -17.14
CA LEU A 19 12.41 0.45 -17.19
C LEU A 19 13.40 0.61 -16.04
N ILE A 20 13.04 0.23 -14.82
CA ILE A 20 13.94 0.23 -13.67
C ILE A 20 15.15 -0.67 -13.91
N SER A 21 14.97 -1.85 -14.51
CA SER A 21 16.07 -2.75 -14.85
C SER A 21 17.05 -2.15 -15.88
N GLN A 22 16.57 -1.20 -16.68
CA GLN A 22 17.36 -0.43 -17.66
C GLN A 22 17.92 0.88 -17.08
N ASN A 23 17.84 1.10 -15.76
CA ASN A 23 18.22 2.34 -15.08
C ASN A 23 17.41 3.59 -15.51
N ILE A 24 16.20 3.39 -16.02
CA ILE A 24 15.25 4.45 -16.34
C ILE A 24 14.29 4.62 -15.16
N ASN A 25 14.24 5.82 -14.58
CA ASN A 25 13.51 6.08 -13.33
C ASN A 25 12.16 6.77 -13.53
N ARG A 26 11.69 6.90 -14.75
CA ARG A 26 10.39 7.52 -15.07
C ARG A 26 9.86 7.06 -16.42
N PHE A 27 8.55 7.09 -16.59
CA PHE A 27 7.92 7.01 -17.91
C PHE A 27 8.15 8.32 -18.69
N SER A 28 8.08 8.25 -20.01
CA SER A 28 8.01 9.45 -20.85
C SER A 28 6.67 10.16 -20.65
N ASP A 29 6.63 11.46 -20.91
CA ASP A 29 5.40 12.26 -20.74
C ASP A 29 4.27 11.74 -21.65
N LYS A 30 4.60 11.22 -22.83
CA LYS A 30 3.62 10.58 -23.74
C LYS A 30 3.00 9.33 -23.13
N GLU A 31 3.79 8.46 -22.53
CA GLU A 31 3.33 7.24 -21.87
C GLU A 31 2.44 7.56 -20.66
N ILE A 32 2.82 8.57 -19.87
CA ILE A 32 1.99 9.02 -18.74
C ILE A 32 0.63 9.47 -19.23
N ILE A 33 0.58 10.33 -20.25
CA ILE A 33 -0.68 10.82 -20.84
C ILE A 33 -1.54 9.65 -21.37
N GLU A 34 -0.92 8.70 -22.05
CA GLU A 34 -1.62 7.50 -22.57
C GLU A 34 -2.20 6.63 -21.45
N ILE A 35 -1.44 6.39 -20.39
CA ILE A 35 -1.90 5.62 -19.22
C ILE A 35 -3.10 6.31 -18.55
N TYR A 36 -3.03 7.64 -18.37
CA TYR A 36 -4.12 8.42 -17.79
C TYR A 36 -5.37 8.41 -18.69
N HIS A 37 -5.18 8.54 -19.99
CA HIS A 37 -6.27 8.48 -20.95
C HIS A 37 -6.96 7.09 -20.95
N ASN A 38 -6.18 6.02 -21.02
CA ASN A 38 -6.71 4.65 -20.96
C ASN A 38 -7.45 4.37 -19.64
N TYR A 39 -6.95 4.91 -18.53
CA TYR A 39 -7.64 4.82 -17.26
C TYR A 39 -9.02 5.48 -17.30
N ASP A 40 -9.12 6.69 -17.85
CA ASP A 40 -10.37 7.43 -17.97
C ASP A 40 -11.38 6.72 -18.90
N GLU A 41 -10.91 6.17 -20.01
CA GLU A 41 -11.76 5.39 -20.92
C GLU A 41 -12.34 4.13 -20.24
N ILE A 42 -11.55 3.47 -19.39
CA ILE A 42 -12.04 2.31 -18.64
C ILE A 42 -13.05 2.73 -17.56
N ILE A 43 -12.88 3.88 -16.92
CA ILE A 43 -13.87 4.43 -15.99
C ILE A 43 -15.20 4.70 -16.72
N LYS A 44 -15.17 5.32 -17.91
CA LYS A 44 -16.37 5.55 -18.72
C LYS A 44 -17.08 4.24 -19.06
N LEU A 45 -16.32 3.24 -19.53
CA LEU A 45 -16.86 1.90 -19.78
C LEU A 45 -17.53 1.30 -18.53
N GLY A 46 -16.93 1.49 -17.37
CA GLY A 46 -17.50 1.03 -16.10
C GLY A 46 -18.87 1.66 -15.81
N TYR A 47 -19.00 2.96 -16.01
CA TYR A 47 -20.30 3.65 -15.88
C TYR A 47 -21.31 3.16 -16.92
N GLU A 48 -20.92 3.00 -18.19
CA GLU A 48 -21.78 2.52 -19.27
C GLU A 48 -22.31 1.11 -18.99
N GLU A 49 -21.45 0.17 -18.61
CA GLU A 49 -21.84 -1.21 -18.28
C GLU A 49 -22.82 -1.25 -17.10
N ASN A 50 -22.65 -0.39 -16.09
CA ASN A 50 -23.56 -0.31 -14.96
C ASN A 50 -24.89 0.39 -15.27
N ASN A 51 -24.93 1.29 -16.24
CA ASN A 51 -26.16 1.95 -16.68
C ASN A 51 -27.01 1.05 -17.60
N LEU A 52 -26.39 0.16 -18.37
CA LEU A 52 -27.07 -0.73 -19.32
C LEU A 52 -27.71 -1.96 -18.70
N VAL A 53 -27.31 -2.35 -17.49
CA VAL A 53 -27.87 -3.54 -16.82
C VAL A 53 -29.14 -3.17 -16.07
N ASN A 54 -30.30 -3.60 -16.60
CA ASN A 54 -31.60 -3.48 -15.93
C ASN A 54 -31.58 -4.07 -14.53
N ALA A 55 -32.20 -3.36 -13.59
CA ALA A 55 -32.12 -3.52 -12.14
C ALA A 55 -32.70 -4.85 -11.60
N SER A 56 -32.00 -5.98 -11.79
CA SER A 56 -32.37 -7.23 -11.13
C SER A 56 -31.77 -7.41 -9.72
N SER A 57 -30.75 -6.65 -9.34
CA SER A 57 -30.32 -6.54 -7.95
C SER A 57 -29.65 -5.18 -7.68
N LEU A 58 -30.33 -4.35 -6.92
CA LEU A 58 -29.88 -3.03 -6.49
C LEU A 58 -28.63 -3.09 -5.55
N TYR A 59 -28.40 -4.24 -4.90
CA TYR A 59 -27.31 -4.41 -3.94
C TYR A 59 -25.96 -4.60 -4.64
N ASP A 60 -25.87 -5.46 -5.62
CA ASP A 60 -24.61 -5.74 -6.33
C ASP A 60 -24.12 -4.54 -7.15
N LYS A 61 -25.05 -3.80 -7.77
CA LYS A 61 -24.75 -2.57 -8.50
C LYS A 61 -24.21 -1.43 -7.66
N LYS A 62 -24.64 -1.33 -6.40
CA LYS A 62 -24.17 -0.28 -5.51
C LYS A 62 -22.69 -0.43 -5.18
N ASP A 63 -22.21 -1.64 -5.01
CA ASP A 63 -20.80 -1.89 -4.69
C ASP A 63 -19.90 -1.64 -5.90
N GLU A 64 -20.34 -2.00 -7.11
CA GLU A 64 -19.62 -1.69 -8.36
C GLU A 64 -19.55 -0.19 -8.62
N LEU A 65 -20.65 0.53 -8.50
CA LEU A 65 -20.69 1.99 -8.67
C LEU A 65 -19.79 2.69 -7.62
N ASN A 66 -19.88 2.28 -6.37
CA ASN A 66 -19.00 2.79 -5.31
C ASN A 66 -17.51 2.54 -5.63
N LEU A 67 -17.19 1.39 -6.26
CA LEU A 67 -15.82 1.09 -6.68
C LEU A 67 -15.37 2.02 -7.81
N ILE A 68 -16.21 2.24 -8.84
CA ILE A 68 -15.91 3.13 -9.97
C ILE A 68 -15.71 4.57 -9.47
N GLU A 69 -16.62 5.09 -8.63
CA GLU A 69 -16.52 6.42 -8.05
C GLU A 69 -15.22 6.59 -7.22
N ARG A 70 -14.82 5.56 -6.49
CA ARG A 70 -13.55 5.58 -5.74
C ARG A 70 -12.35 5.55 -6.66
N LEU A 71 -12.38 4.75 -7.72
CA LEU A 71 -11.30 4.70 -8.72
C LEU A 71 -11.15 6.06 -9.41
N GLU A 72 -12.24 6.71 -9.79
CA GLU A 72 -12.25 8.04 -10.38
C GLU A 72 -11.71 9.10 -9.39
N LYS A 73 -12.30 9.16 -8.20
CA LYS A 73 -11.94 10.13 -7.15
C LYS A 73 -10.48 10.05 -6.75
N PHE A 74 -9.93 8.85 -6.65
CA PHE A 74 -8.56 8.61 -6.20
C PHE A 74 -7.60 8.26 -7.33
N LYS A 75 -7.94 8.58 -8.58
CA LYS A 75 -7.13 8.30 -9.76
C LYS A 75 -5.65 8.68 -9.60
N LYS A 76 -5.37 9.90 -9.12
CA LYS A 76 -4.00 10.37 -8.88
C LYS A 76 -3.25 9.49 -7.87
N ASN A 77 -3.92 9.03 -6.82
CA ASN A 77 -3.33 8.15 -5.83
C ASN A 77 -3.03 6.76 -6.41
N HIS A 78 -3.94 6.22 -7.22
CA HIS A 78 -3.78 4.93 -7.88
C HIS A 78 -2.66 4.95 -8.92
N LEU A 79 -2.46 6.07 -9.63
CA LEU A 79 -1.44 6.23 -10.66
C LEU A 79 -0.15 6.90 -10.14
N LEU A 80 -0.01 7.13 -8.83
CA LEU A 80 1.17 7.78 -8.27
C LEU A 80 2.46 7.01 -8.57
N PHE A 81 2.40 5.67 -8.67
CA PHE A 81 3.54 4.83 -9.05
C PHE A 81 3.99 5.04 -10.51
N VAL A 82 3.14 5.60 -11.35
CA VAL A 82 3.46 5.97 -12.74
C VAL A 82 4.31 7.24 -12.78
N GLU A 83 3.97 8.21 -11.94
CA GLU A 83 4.69 9.49 -11.86
C GLU A 83 5.99 9.38 -11.05
N ASN A 84 6.00 8.50 -10.04
CA ASN A 84 7.13 8.34 -9.13
C ASN A 84 7.45 6.86 -8.90
N PHE A 85 8.53 6.37 -9.49
CA PHE A 85 8.97 4.98 -9.40
C PHE A 85 9.39 4.54 -7.98
N ASN A 86 9.64 5.46 -7.05
CA ASN A 86 9.89 5.13 -5.65
C ASN A 86 8.62 4.72 -4.88
N VAL A 87 7.44 5.00 -5.44
CA VAL A 87 6.17 4.59 -4.84
C VAL A 87 5.90 3.12 -5.18
N ALA A 88 5.67 2.32 -4.15
CA ALA A 88 5.34 0.91 -4.36
C ALA A 88 3.96 0.76 -5.04
N PHE A 89 3.85 -0.17 -6.00
CA PHE A 89 2.59 -0.49 -6.67
C PHE A 89 1.53 -1.08 -5.72
N THR A 90 1.97 -1.82 -4.70
CA THR A 90 1.10 -2.45 -3.72
C THR A 90 1.37 -1.95 -2.31
N ASN A 91 0.35 -1.96 -1.45
CA ASN A 91 0.46 -1.58 -0.04
C ASN A 91 0.85 -2.76 0.87
N ASN A 92 1.45 -3.82 0.32
CA ASN A 92 1.77 -5.05 1.04
C ASN A 92 2.61 -4.81 2.31
N THR A 93 3.51 -3.82 2.28
CA THR A 93 4.37 -3.50 3.43
C THR A 93 3.57 -2.97 4.61
N SER A 94 2.62 -2.05 4.36
CA SER A 94 1.73 -1.52 5.39
C SER A 94 0.75 -2.59 5.88
N GLU A 95 0.21 -3.40 4.97
CA GLU A 95 -0.70 -4.50 5.32
C GLU A 95 -0.02 -5.55 6.21
N ARG A 96 1.23 -5.92 5.90
CA ARG A 96 2.03 -6.82 6.75
C ARG A 96 2.23 -6.24 8.15
N GLY A 97 2.47 -4.93 8.26
CA GLY A 97 2.58 -4.24 9.56
C GLY A 97 1.30 -4.36 10.39
N LEU A 98 0.14 -4.25 9.76
CA LEU A 98 -1.15 -4.35 10.43
C LEU A 98 -1.59 -5.78 10.78
N ARG A 99 -0.97 -6.82 10.21
CA ARG A 99 -1.35 -8.23 10.46
C ARG A 99 -1.28 -8.60 11.94
N GLN A 100 -0.29 -8.10 12.67
CA GLN A 100 -0.16 -8.39 14.10
C GLN A 100 -1.36 -7.83 14.90
N CYS A 101 -1.78 -6.59 14.59
CA CYS A 101 -2.96 -5.99 15.21
C CYS A 101 -4.25 -6.74 14.85
N LYS A 102 -4.41 -7.14 13.57
CA LYS A 102 -5.56 -7.94 13.10
C LYS A 102 -5.60 -9.32 13.77
N ARG A 103 -4.46 -10.01 13.90
CA ARG A 103 -4.37 -11.30 14.61
C ARG A 103 -4.76 -11.15 16.09
N LYS A 104 -4.28 -10.10 16.76
CA LYS A 104 -4.64 -9.84 18.16
C LYS A 104 -6.15 -9.64 18.32
N LEU A 105 -6.76 -8.84 17.42
CA LEU A 105 -8.21 -8.66 17.40
C LEU A 105 -8.96 -9.97 17.16
N ALA A 106 -8.51 -10.79 16.21
CA ALA A 106 -9.16 -12.06 15.88
C ALA A 106 -9.13 -13.06 17.03
N VAL A 107 -8.04 -13.08 17.83
CA VAL A 107 -7.89 -14.02 18.96
C VAL A 107 -8.57 -13.52 20.23
N SER A 108 -8.51 -12.22 20.51
CA SER A 108 -9.04 -11.65 21.77
C SER A 108 -10.41 -11.00 21.62
N PHE A 109 -10.97 -10.92 20.39
CA PHE A 109 -12.21 -10.26 20.00
C PHE A 109 -12.31 -8.78 20.40
N LEU A 110 -11.50 -8.30 21.34
CA LEU A 110 -11.52 -6.95 21.87
C LEU A 110 -10.15 -6.49 22.36
N PHE A 111 -9.82 -5.23 22.07
CA PHE A 111 -8.99 -4.45 22.98
C PHE A 111 -9.90 -3.86 24.06
N LYS A 112 -9.49 -3.92 25.32
CA LYS A 112 -10.26 -3.43 26.47
C LYS A 112 -10.77 -1.99 26.27
N ASN A 113 -9.99 -1.16 25.58
CA ASN A 113 -10.36 0.17 25.13
C ASN A 113 -9.40 0.63 24.01
N ILE A 114 -9.73 1.78 23.37
CA ILE A 114 -8.96 2.33 22.26
C ILE A 114 -7.50 2.70 22.64
N ASN A 115 -7.26 3.11 23.88
CA ASN A 115 -5.92 3.46 24.33
C ASN A 115 -5.03 2.22 24.38
N ARG A 116 -5.54 1.09 24.87
CA ARG A 116 -4.81 -0.18 24.87
C ARG A 116 -4.51 -0.68 23.44
N MET A 117 -5.41 -0.43 22.52
CA MET A 117 -5.14 -0.71 21.10
C MET A 117 -4.02 0.16 20.56
N LYS A 118 -4.00 1.45 20.88
CA LYS A 118 -2.92 2.38 20.48
C LYS A 118 -1.58 1.98 21.09
N ASP A 119 -1.56 1.66 22.39
CA ASP A 119 -0.35 1.19 23.08
C ASP A 119 0.23 -0.05 22.40
N TYR A 120 -0.62 -1.04 22.13
CA TYR A 120 -0.22 -2.26 21.43
C TYR A 120 0.32 -1.95 20.02
N ALA A 121 -0.39 -1.11 19.25
CA ALA A 121 0.03 -0.73 17.90
C ALA A 121 1.39 0.00 17.91
N ASN A 122 1.62 0.88 18.87
CA ASN A 122 2.89 1.61 19.03
C ASN A 122 4.05 0.65 19.34
N ILE A 123 3.85 -0.26 20.28
CA ILE A 123 4.87 -1.27 20.63
C ILE A 123 5.20 -2.15 19.42
N ILE A 124 4.18 -2.68 18.73
CA ILE A 124 4.39 -3.50 17.53
C ILE A 124 5.08 -2.71 16.41
N SER A 125 4.68 -1.45 16.19
CA SER A 125 5.32 -0.57 15.21
C SER A 125 6.80 -0.37 15.51
N TYR A 126 7.15 -0.13 16.77
CA TYR A 126 8.54 0.02 17.21
C TYR A 126 9.35 -1.27 16.96
N LEU A 127 8.85 -2.42 17.42
CA LEU A 127 9.53 -3.71 17.26
C LEU A 127 9.70 -4.10 15.78
N GLU A 128 8.69 -3.86 14.95
CA GLU A 128 8.77 -4.13 13.50
C GLU A 128 9.76 -3.17 12.80
N THR A 129 9.82 -1.92 13.24
CA THR A 129 10.79 -0.94 12.72
C THR A 129 12.21 -1.36 13.05
N CYS A 130 12.47 -1.75 14.29
CA CYS A 130 13.77 -2.29 14.70
C CYS A 130 14.15 -3.53 13.89
N TYR A 131 13.24 -4.49 13.78
CA TYR A 131 13.46 -5.74 13.04
C TYR A 131 13.78 -5.52 11.55
N ARG A 132 13.05 -4.63 10.90
CA ARG A 132 13.30 -4.29 9.47
C ARG A 132 14.64 -3.60 9.23
N ASN A 133 15.25 -3.08 10.30
CA ASN A 133 16.56 -2.44 10.25
C ASN A 133 17.67 -3.30 10.88
N GLY A 134 17.46 -4.62 11.03
CA GLY A 134 18.47 -5.57 11.49
C GLY A 134 18.59 -5.73 12.99
N ILE A 135 17.77 -5.05 13.77
CA ILE A 135 17.78 -5.16 15.24
C ILE A 135 16.78 -6.25 15.66
N SER A 136 17.22 -7.22 16.48
CA SER A 136 16.33 -8.27 16.93
C SER A 136 15.17 -7.72 17.76
N LYS A 137 13.97 -8.31 17.64
CA LYS A 137 12.81 -7.90 18.43
C LYS A 137 13.04 -8.11 19.92
N TYR A 138 13.84 -9.11 20.30
CA TYR A 138 14.21 -9.37 21.69
C TYR A 138 15.04 -8.22 22.26
N ASP A 139 16.09 -7.78 21.56
CA ASP A 139 16.94 -6.69 22.01
C ASP A 139 16.18 -5.36 22.05
N ALA A 140 15.33 -5.12 21.04
CA ALA A 140 14.46 -3.96 21.01
C ALA A 140 13.48 -3.95 22.21
N CYS A 141 12.89 -5.11 22.53
CA CYS A 141 12.01 -5.24 23.69
C CYS A 141 12.76 -5.02 25.01
N LYS A 142 13.95 -5.62 25.17
CA LYS A 142 14.81 -5.43 26.34
C LYS A 142 15.16 -3.96 26.56
N LYS A 143 15.55 -3.26 25.50
CA LYS A 143 15.82 -1.81 25.53
C LYS A 143 14.58 -1.00 25.91
N LEU A 144 13.41 -1.35 25.36
CA LEU A 144 12.16 -0.68 25.68
C LEU A 144 11.80 -0.83 27.19
N VAL A 145 11.96 -2.03 27.75
CA VAL A 145 11.67 -2.30 29.18
C VAL A 145 12.64 -1.55 30.09
N ASN A 146 13.88 -1.37 29.67
CA ASN A 146 14.89 -0.61 30.41
C ASN A 146 14.76 0.93 30.26
N ASN A 147 13.68 1.43 29.62
CA ASN A 147 13.46 2.84 29.29
C ASN A 147 14.55 3.48 28.40
N GLU A 148 15.24 2.67 27.60
CA GLU A 148 16.28 3.10 26.66
C GLU A 148 15.95 2.69 25.22
N PRO A 149 14.76 3.03 24.68
CA PRO A 149 14.36 2.56 23.36
C PRO A 149 15.30 3.09 22.27
N TYR A 150 15.50 2.31 21.22
CA TYR A 150 16.18 2.79 20.03
C TYR A 150 15.43 3.96 19.40
N THR A 151 16.12 5.07 19.18
CA THR A 151 15.57 6.21 18.45
C THR A 151 15.70 5.99 16.95
N VAL A 152 14.92 6.72 16.14
CA VAL A 152 15.04 6.68 14.68
C VAL A 152 16.47 6.98 14.21
N LYS A 153 17.15 7.91 14.88
CA LYS A 153 18.58 8.22 14.60
C LYS A 153 19.48 7.01 14.80
N ASN A 154 19.32 6.29 15.92
CA ASN A 154 20.11 5.10 16.21
C ASN A 154 19.86 3.99 15.18
N ILE A 155 18.58 3.75 14.83
CA ILE A 155 18.18 2.74 13.86
C ILE A 155 18.76 3.04 12.47
N LEU A 156 18.77 4.31 12.04
CA LEU A 156 19.27 4.70 10.70
C LEU A 156 20.81 4.80 10.66
N SER A 157 21.47 5.09 11.77
CA SER A 157 22.94 5.16 11.82
C SER A 157 23.59 3.77 11.68
N ASP A 158 22.94 2.73 12.18
CA ASP A 158 23.44 1.36 12.07
C ASP A 158 23.31 0.78 10.65
N LYS A 159 22.37 1.27 9.83
CA LYS A 159 22.30 0.90 8.40
C LYS A 159 23.56 1.27 7.59
N LYS A 160 24.19 2.38 7.92
CA LYS A 160 25.44 2.80 7.23
C LYS A 160 26.63 1.89 7.54
N LYS A 161 26.55 1.04 8.58
CA LYS A 161 27.62 0.08 8.93
C LYS A 161 27.48 -1.26 8.22
N VAL A 162 26.28 -1.62 7.74
CA VAL A 162 26.01 -2.92 7.09
C VAL A 162 26.25 -2.89 5.57
N GLU A 163 26.25 -1.72 4.94
CA GLU A 163 26.52 -1.57 3.49
C GLU A 163 28.02 -1.44 3.15
N ILE A 164 28.93 -1.59 4.14
CA ILE A 164 30.40 -1.46 3.98
C ILE A 164 31.11 -2.82 4.22
N ILE A 165 30.38 -3.91 4.34
CA ILE A 165 30.91 -5.27 4.37
C ILE A 165 30.31 -6.06 3.19
#